data_ace8e63540fe0b7d5545ce63e6c7cfe9
#
_entry.id   ace8e63540fe0b7d5545ce63e6c7cfe9
#
_cell.length_a   1.000
_cell.length_b   1.000
_cell.length_c   1.000
_cell.angle_alpha   90.00
_cell.angle_beta   90.00
_cell.angle_gamma   90.00
#
_symmetry.space_group_name_H-M   'P 1'
#
loop_
_entity.id
_entity.type
_entity.pdbx_description
1 polymer ?
#
loop_
_entity_poly.entity_id
_entity_poly.type
_entity_poly.pdbx_seq_one_letter_code
_entity_poly.pdbx_strand_id
1 'polypeptide(L)'
;SCQLDPSARKAVSSLTERLYVGGPMMNSKGQSCGYRRCRASGVLPTSMGNTLTCYLKAQAACRAANIKDCDMLVCGDDLVVVCESAGVQEDTASLRAFTDAMTRYSAPPGDAPQPTYDLELITSCSSNVSVAHDGNGKRYYYLTRDCTTPLARAAWETARHTPVNSWLGNIIMFAPTIWVRMVLMTHFFSILQSQEQLEKALDFDIYGVTYSVSPLDLPAIIQRLHGMAAFSLHGYSPTELNRVGACLRKLGVPPLRAWRHRARAVRAKLIAQGGKAAICGKYLFNWAVKTKLKLTPLVSASKLDLS
;
A
#
# COMPACT_ATOMS: atom_id res chain seq x y z
N SER A 1 -32.75 21.47 0.40
CA SER A 1 -33.14 21.91 -0.96
C SER A 1 -33.45 20.77 -1.93
N CYS A 2 -33.78 19.57 -1.44
CA CYS A 2 -34.18 18.49 -2.32
C CYS A 2 -35.65 18.58 -2.71
N GLN A 3 -35.92 18.49 -4.01
CA GLN A 3 -37.29 18.46 -4.52
C GLN A 3 -37.88 17.03 -4.40
N LEU A 4 -37.88 16.51 -3.17
CA LEU A 4 -38.46 15.22 -2.86
C LEU A 4 -39.80 15.40 -2.16
N ASP A 5 -40.73 14.46 -2.35
CA ASP A 5 -41.94 14.42 -1.55
C ASP A 5 -41.62 14.16 -0.06
N PRO A 6 -42.53 14.48 0.86
CA PRO A 6 -42.25 14.32 2.30
C PRO A 6 -41.89 12.91 2.73
N SER A 7 -42.46 11.90 2.10
CA SER A 7 -42.17 10.49 2.42
C SER A 7 -40.75 10.10 2.00
N ALA A 8 -40.37 10.46 0.77
CA ALA A 8 -39.00 10.20 0.26
C ALA A 8 -37.96 11.00 1.06
N ARG A 9 -38.23 12.24 1.41
CA ARG A 9 -37.37 13.08 2.24
C ARG A 9 -37.11 12.46 3.61
N LYS A 10 -38.16 11.96 4.24
CA LYS A 10 -38.06 11.28 5.54
C LYS A 10 -37.23 10.00 5.45
N ALA A 11 -37.41 9.21 4.39
CA ALA A 11 -36.66 8.00 4.16
C ALA A 11 -35.15 8.30 3.96
N VAL A 12 -34.82 9.27 3.11
CA VAL A 12 -33.44 9.70 2.88
C VAL A 12 -32.80 10.21 4.16
N SER A 13 -33.48 11.05 4.91
CA SER A 13 -32.99 11.59 6.18
C SER A 13 -32.69 10.49 7.19
N SER A 14 -33.62 9.53 7.35
CA SER A 14 -33.46 8.40 8.27
C SER A 14 -32.30 7.48 7.87
N LEU A 15 -32.17 7.16 6.58
CA LEU A 15 -31.08 6.36 6.07
C LEU A 15 -29.74 7.05 6.23
N THR A 16 -29.66 8.34 5.94
CA THR A 16 -28.45 9.14 6.10
C THR A 16 -27.98 9.14 7.55
N GLU A 17 -28.89 9.37 8.49
CA GLU A 17 -28.58 9.35 9.92
C GLU A 17 -28.03 7.98 10.35
N ARG A 18 -28.71 6.90 9.97
CA ARG A 18 -28.29 5.53 10.33
C ARG A 18 -26.95 5.13 9.72
N LEU A 19 -26.66 5.57 8.49
CA LEU A 19 -25.42 5.24 7.80
C LEU A 19 -24.23 6.07 8.29
N TYR A 20 -24.43 7.36 8.52
CA TYR A 20 -23.33 8.31 8.71
C TYR A 20 -23.21 8.85 10.13
N VAL A 21 -24.27 8.96 10.87
CA VAL A 21 -24.26 9.54 12.22
C VAL A 21 -24.11 8.46 13.27
N GLY A 22 -24.98 7.48 13.27
CA GLY A 22 -24.95 6.39 14.23
C GLY A 22 -26.24 5.59 14.26
N GLY A 23 -26.28 4.62 15.14
CA GLY A 23 -27.44 3.76 15.30
C GLY A 23 -27.10 2.47 16.04
N PRO A 24 -28.11 1.59 16.22
CA PRO A 24 -27.89 0.32 16.88
C PRO A 24 -26.97 -0.59 16.06
N MET A 25 -26.13 -1.34 16.75
CA MET A 25 -25.28 -2.36 16.17
C MET A 25 -25.90 -3.74 16.41
N MET A 26 -25.97 -4.54 15.33
CA MET A 26 -26.47 -5.91 15.38
C MET A 26 -25.45 -6.88 14.79
N ASN A 27 -25.40 -8.10 15.35
CA ASN A 27 -24.62 -9.17 14.75
C ASN A 27 -25.39 -9.84 13.59
N SER A 28 -24.74 -10.81 12.93
CA SER A 28 -25.35 -11.57 11.82
C SER A 28 -26.61 -12.35 12.21
N LYS A 29 -26.84 -12.57 13.52
CA LYS A 29 -28.00 -13.25 14.08
C LYS A 29 -29.13 -12.29 14.48
N GLY A 30 -28.99 -10.99 14.22
CA GLY A 30 -29.95 -9.97 14.58
C GLY A 30 -29.98 -9.57 16.07
N GLN A 31 -28.99 -10.00 16.85
CA GLN A 31 -28.89 -9.64 18.27
C GLN A 31 -28.26 -8.26 18.42
N SER A 32 -28.80 -7.44 19.30
CA SER A 32 -28.27 -6.11 19.60
C SER A 32 -26.92 -6.24 20.31
N CYS A 33 -25.89 -5.57 19.76
CA CYS A 33 -24.53 -5.57 20.31
C CYS A 33 -24.10 -4.21 20.86
N GLY A 34 -24.92 -3.18 20.72
CA GLY A 34 -24.62 -1.85 21.21
C GLY A 34 -25.15 -0.75 20.28
N TYR A 35 -24.65 0.47 20.50
CA TYR A 35 -25.02 1.64 19.72
C TYR A 35 -23.78 2.36 19.21
N ARG A 36 -23.72 2.61 17.89
CA ARG A 36 -22.63 3.32 17.26
C ARG A 36 -22.85 4.83 17.34
N ARG A 37 -21.84 5.56 17.85
CA ARG A 37 -21.84 7.03 17.95
C ARG A 37 -20.68 7.66 17.20
N CYS A 38 -20.04 6.91 16.32
CA CYS A 38 -18.89 7.34 15.53
C CYS A 38 -19.10 6.96 14.07
N ARG A 39 -18.17 7.38 13.21
CA ARG A 39 -18.20 7.02 11.79
C ARG A 39 -18.07 5.52 11.61
N ALA A 40 -18.89 4.94 10.75
CA ALA A 40 -18.77 3.55 10.36
C ALA A 40 -17.66 3.37 9.32
N SER A 41 -16.86 2.33 9.47
CA SER A 41 -15.94 1.90 8.41
C SER A 41 -16.72 1.30 7.24
N GLY A 42 -16.28 1.58 6.01
CA GLY A 42 -16.87 1.00 4.80
C GLY A 42 -18.07 1.75 4.21
N VAL A 43 -18.53 2.86 4.81
CA VAL A 43 -19.49 3.75 4.15
C VAL A 43 -18.75 4.66 3.18
N LEU A 44 -19.41 5.04 2.08
CA LEU A 44 -18.79 5.74 0.96
C LEU A 44 -17.98 6.99 1.35
N PRO A 45 -18.46 7.91 2.20
CA PRO A 45 -17.69 9.11 2.56
C PRO A 45 -16.67 8.91 3.68
N THR A 46 -16.42 7.68 4.15
CA THR A 46 -15.55 7.43 5.31
C THR A 46 -14.14 7.96 5.10
N SER A 47 -13.50 7.62 3.97
CA SER A 47 -12.13 8.03 3.69
C SER A 47 -12.00 9.56 3.60
N MET A 48 -12.84 10.20 2.80
CA MET A 48 -12.83 11.65 2.63
C MET A 48 -13.22 12.37 3.93
N GLY A 49 -14.26 11.90 4.61
CA GLY A 49 -14.71 12.47 5.87
C GLY A 49 -13.68 12.37 6.97
N ASN A 50 -13.03 11.22 7.12
CA ASN A 50 -11.96 11.03 8.08
C ASN A 50 -10.75 11.90 7.76
N THR A 51 -10.40 12.03 6.49
CA THR A 51 -9.29 12.89 6.04
C THR A 51 -9.54 14.35 6.39
N LEU A 52 -10.72 14.89 6.05
CA LEU A 52 -11.07 16.26 6.37
C LEU A 52 -11.11 16.51 7.88
N THR A 53 -11.71 15.61 8.64
CA THR A 53 -11.79 15.70 10.09
C THR A 53 -10.39 15.68 10.74
N CYS A 54 -9.54 14.75 10.34
CA CYS A 54 -8.18 14.64 10.84
C CYS A 54 -7.36 15.90 10.49
N TYR A 55 -7.47 16.39 9.26
CA TYR A 55 -6.79 17.60 8.83
C TYR A 55 -7.18 18.82 9.66
N LEU A 56 -8.49 19.07 9.84
CA LEU A 56 -8.98 20.23 10.60
C LEU A 56 -8.57 20.16 12.07
N LYS A 57 -8.67 18.99 12.68
CA LYS A 57 -8.23 18.80 14.07
C LYS A 57 -6.73 18.99 14.22
N ALA A 58 -5.93 18.44 13.31
CA ALA A 58 -4.49 18.57 13.34
C ALA A 58 -4.04 20.02 13.11
N GLN A 59 -4.70 20.74 12.21
CA GLN A 59 -4.42 22.16 11.99
C GLN A 59 -4.69 22.98 13.24
N ALA A 60 -5.81 22.75 13.91
CA ALA A 60 -6.13 23.40 15.17
C ALA A 60 -5.14 23.03 16.28
N ALA A 61 -4.71 21.79 16.34
CA ALA A 61 -3.71 21.33 17.33
C ALA A 61 -2.33 21.95 17.09
N CYS A 62 -1.91 22.11 15.84
CA CYS A 62 -0.67 22.83 15.50
C CYS A 62 -0.72 24.28 15.97
N ARG A 63 -1.85 24.95 15.77
CA ARG A 63 -2.04 26.33 16.26
C ARG A 63 -1.99 26.40 17.79
N ALA A 64 -2.67 25.48 18.47
CA ALA A 64 -2.67 25.41 19.93
C ALA A 64 -1.28 25.13 20.51
N ALA A 65 -0.47 24.35 19.81
CA ALA A 65 0.88 24.03 20.21
C ALA A 65 1.93 25.03 19.72
N ASN A 66 1.49 26.07 18.98
CA ASN A 66 2.36 27.07 18.36
C ASN A 66 3.42 26.48 17.41
N ILE A 67 3.07 25.38 16.73
CA ILE A 67 3.89 24.79 15.68
C ILE A 67 3.64 25.56 14.41
N LYS A 68 4.69 26.20 13.87
CA LYS A 68 4.60 27.07 12.68
C LYS A 68 5.23 26.39 11.47
N ASP A 69 4.86 26.91 10.28
CA ASP A 69 5.45 26.49 9.00
C ASP A 69 5.35 24.97 8.82
N CYS A 70 4.17 24.41 9.10
CA CYS A 70 3.94 22.99 8.96
C CYS A 70 3.12 22.68 7.70
N ASP A 71 3.56 21.62 7.01
CA ASP A 71 2.82 20.93 5.97
C ASP A 71 2.31 19.61 6.50
N MET A 72 1.21 19.14 5.95
CA MET A 72 0.57 17.91 6.40
C MET A 72 0.31 16.95 5.25
N LEU A 73 0.53 15.67 5.52
CA LEU A 73 0.06 14.57 4.69
C LEU A 73 -1.00 13.82 5.49
N VAL A 74 -2.23 13.84 5.00
CA VAL A 74 -3.38 13.26 5.70
C VAL A 74 -4.07 12.25 4.80
N CYS A 75 -4.31 11.05 5.33
CA CYS A 75 -5.06 10.01 4.65
C CYS A 75 -5.91 9.27 5.70
N GLY A 76 -7.22 9.55 5.74
CA GLY A 76 -8.08 9.03 6.80
C GLY A 76 -7.64 9.56 8.17
N ASP A 77 -7.36 8.67 9.08
CA ASP A 77 -6.81 8.96 10.42
C ASP A 77 -5.28 9.01 10.48
N ASP A 78 -4.60 8.64 9.38
CA ASP A 78 -3.15 8.72 9.26
C ASP A 78 -2.68 10.15 9.00
N LEU A 79 -1.68 10.59 9.74
CA LEU A 79 -1.18 11.96 9.70
C LEU A 79 0.34 11.99 9.76
N VAL A 80 0.94 12.75 8.85
CA VAL A 80 2.35 13.15 8.93
C VAL A 80 2.39 14.68 8.93
N VAL A 81 3.12 15.26 9.87
CA VAL A 81 3.36 16.71 9.93
C VAL A 81 4.83 16.96 9.65
N VAL A 82 5.10 17.82 8.66
CA VAL A 82 6.44 18.28 8.33
C VAL A 82 6.54 19.73 8.76
N CYS A 83 7.45 20.03 9.68
CA CYS A 83 7.58 21.36 10.23
C CYS A 83 9.06 21.72 10.48
N GLU A 84 9.33 23.01 10.72
CA GLU A 84 10.67 23.44 11.07
C GLU A 84 11.10 22.88 12.43
N SER A 85 12.34 22.43 12.51
CA SER A 85 12.88 21.74 13.68
C SER A 85 12.97 22.62 14.94
N ALA A 86 13.18 23.93 14.76
CA ALA A 86 13.27 24.87 15.85
C ALA A 86 12.01 24.92 16.74
N GLY A 87 10.88 24.41 16.23
CA GLY A 87 9.62 24.42 16.96
C GLY A 87 9.29 23.14 17.72
N VAL A 88 9.93 21.99 17.42
CA VAL A 88 9.42 20.70 17.91
C VAL A 88 10.48 19.73 18.40
N GLN A 89 11.64 19.66 17.79
CA GLN A 89 12.53 18.50 17.96
C GLN A 89 13.07 18.33 19.37
N GLU A 90 13.44 19.41 20.01
CA GLU A 90 13.96 19.38 21.38
C GLU A 90 12.93 19.89 22.38
N ASP A 91 11.76 20.28 21.88
CA ASP A 91 10.69 20.85 22.67
C ASP A 91 9.57 19.82 22.90
N THR A 92 9.74 19.02 23.94
CA THR A 92 8.73 18.07 24.37
C THR A 92 7.43 18.76 24.81
N ALA A 93 7.47 20.05 25.16
CA ALA A 93 6.30 20.82 25.54
C ALA A 93 5.37 21.09 24.33
N SER A 94 5.93 21.48 23.18
CA SER A 94 5.12 21.65 21.94
C SER A 94 4.47 20.35 21.51
N LEU A 95 5.22 19.26 21.56
CA LEU A 95 4.71 17.95 21.20
C LEU A 95 3.60 17.48 22.14
N ARG A 96 3.78 17.71 23.44
CA ARG A 96 2.75 17.43 24.45
C ARG A 96 1.52 18.30 24.24
N ALA A 97 1.70 19.59 23.96
CA ALA A 97 0.61 20.50 23.66
C ALA A 97 -0.20 20.07 22.43
N PHE A 98 0.48 19.60 21.39
CA PHE A 98 -0.16 19.02 20.20
C PHE A 98 -0.99 17.79 20.56
N THR A 99 -0.42 16.85 21.29
CA THR A 99 -1.08 15.62 21.72
C THR A 99 -2.30 15.92 22.60
N ASP A 100 -2.17 16.86 23.55
CA ASP A 100 -3.26 17.26 24.41
C ASP A 100 -4.40 17.92 23.62
N ALA A 101 -4.07 18.76 22.64
CA ALA A 101 -5.06 19.38 21.78
C ALA A 101 -5.81 18.33 20.93
N MET A 102 -5.10 17.38 20.33
CA MET A 102 -5.73 16.29 19.58
C MET A 102 -6.67 15.47 20.47
N THR A 103 -6.25 15.19 21.69
CA THR A 103 -7.09 14.47 22.67
C THR A 103 -8.35 15.24 23.01
N ARG A 104 -8.24 16.57 23.20
CA ARG A 104 -9.42 17.43 23.46
C ARG A 104 -10.41 17.42 22.27
N TYR A 105 -9.92 17.27 21.06
CA TYR A 105 -10.76 17.15 19.86
C TYR A 105 -11.27 15.73 19.60
N SER A 106 -11.15 14.82 20.58
CA SER A 106 -11.52 13.40 20.47
C SER A 106 -10.76 12.65 19.37
N ALA A 107 -9.49 13.00 19.20
CA ALA A 107 -8.59 12.35 18.24
C ALA A 107 -7.24 12.03 18.92
N PRO A 108 -7.23 11.24 20.01
CA PRO A 108 -5.99 10.88 20.67
C PRO A 108 -5.10 10.09 19.70
N PRO A 109 -3.79 10.43 19.59
CA PRO A 109 -2.87 9.62 18.81
C PRO A 109 -2.82 8.19 19.35
N GLY A 110 -2.82 7.19 18.47
CA GLY A 110 -2.67 5.78 18.84
C GLY A 110 -1.29 5.53 19.45
N ASP A 111 -0.25 6.03 18.80
CA ASP A 111 1.12 6.05 19.29
C ASP A 111 1.55 7.48 19.57
N ALA A 112 2.42 7.68 20.56
CA ALA A 112 3.00 8.98 20.83
C ALA A 112 3.78 9.48 19.60
N PRO A 113 3.54 10.70 19.09
CA PRO A 113 4.29 11.24 17.97
C PRO A 113 5.79 11.27 18.30
N GLN A 114 6.60 10.77 17.38
CA GLN A 114 8.06 10.72 17.52
C GLN A 114 8.68 11.59 16.42
N PRO A 115 9.26 12.77 16.77
CA PRO A 115 9.95 13.57 15.76
C PRO A 115 11.20 12.86 15.26
N THR A 116 11.45 12.91 13.97
CA THR A 116 12.65 12.35 13.37
C THR A 116 13.07 13.18 12.16
N TYR A 117 14.38 13.17 11.86
CA TYR A 117 14.91 13.66 10.58
C TYR A 117 15.12 12.53 9.58
N ASP A 118 14.99 11.28 10.01
CA ASP A 118 15.16 10.12 9.14
C ASP A 118 13.84 9.74 8.49
N LEU A 119 13.75 9.99 7.19
CA LEU A 119 12.54 9.72 6.41
C LEU A 119 12.17 8.23 6.41
N GLU A 120 13.14 7.31 6.52
CA GLU A 120 12.87 5.87 6.58
C GLU A 120 12.18 5.43 7.89
N LEU A 121 12.25 6.24 8.94
CA LEU A 121 11.64 5.91 10.24
C LEU A 121 10.18 6.34 10.37
N ILE A 122 9.65 7.06 9.38
CA ILE A 122 8.24 7.49 9.38
C ILE A 122 7.39 6.39 8.76
N THR A 123 6.37 5.94 9.49
CA THR A 123 5.36 5.02 8.99
C THR A 123 4.03 5.77 8.88
N SER A 124 3.45 5.76 7.68
CA SER A 124 2.14 6.36 7.40
C SER A 124 1.42 5.50 6.36
N CYS A 125 0.13 5.28 6.52
CA CYS A 125 -0.65 4.37 5.67
C CYS A 125 -0.01 2.97 5.62
N SER A 126 0.48 2.49 6.76
CA SER A 126 1.21 1.21 6.90
C SER A 126 2.45 1.10 6.01
N SER A 127 3.00 2.21 5.55
CA SER A 127 4.12 2.25 4.61
C SER A 127 5.21 3.22 5.08
N ASN A 128 6.42 3.00 4.61
CA ASN A 128 7.54 3.90 4.84
C ASN A 128 8.35 4.09 3.56
N VAL A 129 9.04 5.22 3.48
CA VAL A 129 9.99 5.49 2.40
C VAL A 129 11.26 4.69 2.65
N SER A 130 11.81 4.10 1.61
CA SER A 130 13.15 3.52 1.61
C SER A 130 13.91 3.95 0.36
N VAL A 131 15.16 3.56 0.27
CA VAL A 131 16.03 3.98 -0.81
C VAL A 131 16.78 2.80 -1.41
N ALA A 132 16.92 2.83 -2.71
CA ALA A 132 17.77 1.92 -3.48
C ALA A 132 18.46 2.73 -4.58
N HIS A 133 19.16 2.05 -5.50
CA HIS A 133 19.85 2.70 -6.61
C HIS A 133 19.34 2.12 -7.93
N ASP A 134 19.18 2.98 -8.93
CA ASP A 134 18.81 2.57 -10.28
C ASP A 134 20.02 2.00 -11.04
N GLY A 135 19.80 1.59 -12.31
CA GLY A 135 20.85 1.02 -13.15
C GLY A 135 22.03 1.96 -13.41
N ASN A 136 21.86 3.27 -13.23
CA ASN A 136 22.90 4.29 -13.37
C ASN A 136 23.54 4.69 -12.04
N GLY A 137 23.17 4.01 -10.94
CA GLY A 137 23.67 4.33 -9.61
C GLY A 137 23.01 5.54 -8.95
N LYS A 138 21.99 6.12 -9.57
CA LYS A 138 21.24 7.24 -8.99
C LYS A 138 20.32 6.75 -7.89
N ARG A 139 20.24 7.52 -6.79
CA ARG A 139 19.37 7.22 -5.67
C ARG A 139 17.90 7.24 -6.11
N TYR A 140 17.17 6.20 -5.72
CA TYR A 140 15.74 6.03 -6.01
C TYR A 140 14.97 5.83 -4.71
N TYR A 141 14.03 6.73 -4.43
CA TYR A 141 13.14 6.63 -3.28
C TYR A 141 11.87 5.91 -3.69
N TYR A 142 11.41 5.00 -2.84
CA TYR A 142 10.20 4.24 -3.08
C TYR A 142 9.49 3.96 -1.76
N LEU A 143 8.21 3.57 -1.83
CA LEU A 143 7.44 3.17 -0.68
C LEU A 143 7.50 1.66 -0.51
N THR A 144 7.73 1.24 0.72
CA THR A 144 7.69 -0.15 1.15
C THR A 144 6.84 -0.28 2.41
N ARG A 145 6.70 -1.48 2.93
CA ARG A 145 6.00 -1.75 4.18
C ARG A 145 6.53 -3.01 4.82
N ASP A 146 6.16 -3.24 6.07
CA ASP A 146 6.33 -4.56 6.68
C ASP A 146 5.58 -5.59 5.83
N CYS A 147 6.27 -6.64 5.40
CA CYS A 147 5.73 -7.61 4.45
C CYS A 147 5.05 -8.81 5.11
N THR A 148 4.91 -8.82 6.42
CA THR A 148 4.28 -9.94 7.15
C THR A 148 2.86 -10.20 6.68
N THR A 149 2.00 -9.19 6.69
CA THR A 149 0.61 -9.33 6.25
C THR A 149 0.48 -9.64 4.75
N PRO A 150 1.18 -8.93 3.85
CA PRO A 150 1.18 -9.29 2.43
C PRO A 150 1.59 -10.73 2.16
N LEU A 151 2.63 -11.22 2.81
CA LEU A 151 3.10 -12.59 2.61
C LEU A 151 2.15 -13.63 3.21
N ALA A 152 1.56 -13.34 4.38
CA ALA A 152 0.57 -14.23 5.00
C ALA A 152 -0.70 -14.34 4.13
N ARG A 153 -1.17 -13.23 3.57
CA ARG A 153 -2.30 -13.23 2.63
C ARG A 153 -1.98 -13.97 1.34
N ALA A 154 -0.77 -13.79 0.82
CA ALA A 154 -0.32 -14.52 -0.36
C ALA A 154 -0.31 -16.04 -0.14
N ALA A 155 0.15 -16.49 1.02
CA ALA A 155 0.11 -17.90 1.40
C ALA A 155 -1.32 -18.43 1.48
N TRP A 156 -2.23 -17.67 2.05
CA TRP A 156 -3.65 -18.03 2.10
C TRP A 156 -4.25 -18.14 0.71
N GLU A 157 -3.99 -17.15 -0.15
CA GLU A 157 -4.51 -17.09 -1.52
C GLU A 157 -3.91 -18.16 -2.43
N THR A 158 -2.70 -18.63 -2.15
CA THR A 158 -2.10 -19.77 -2.84
C THR A 158 -2.87 -21.06 -2.57
N ALA A 159 -3.33 -21.25 -1.34
CA ALA A 159 -4.00 -22.49 -0.92
C ALA A 159 -5.50 -22.47 -1.23
N ARG A 160 -6.10 -21.32 -1.44
CA ARG A 160 -7.56 -21.16 -1.58
C ARG A 160 -7.90 -20.17 -2.68
N HIS A 161 -8.97 -20.42 -3.40
CA HIS A 161 -9.58 -19.44 -4.31
C HIS A 161 -10.20 -18.31 -3.52
N THR A 162 -9.80 -17.10 -3.84
CA THR A 162 -10.34 -15.86 -3.28
C THR A 162 -10.88 -14.99 -4.41
N PRO A 163 -11.98 -14.24 -4.20
CA PRO A 163 -12.54 -13.37 -5.24
C PRO A 163 -11.61 -12.20 -5.60
N VAL A 164 -10.77 -11.79 -4.65
CA VAL A 164 -9.80 -10.72 -4.81
C VAL A 164 -8.41 -11.25 -4.47
N ASN A 165 -7.45 -10.98 -5.33
CA ASN A 165 -6.07 -11.44 -5.17
C ASN A 165 -5.20 -10.30 -4.62
N SER A 166 -5.01 -10.27 -3.30
CA SER A 166 -4.20 -9.23 -2.67
C SER A 166 -2.74 -9.27 -3.14
N TRP A 167 -2.23 -10.45 -3.47
CA TRP A 167 -0.87 -10.60 -3.99
C TRP A 167 -0.65 -9.81 -5.29
N LEU A 168 -1.67 -9.76 -6.16
CA LEU A 168 -1.58 -9.02 -7.42
C LEU A 168 -1.57 -7.50 -7.17
N GLY A 169 -2.42 -7.02 -6.28
CA GLY A 169 -2.40 -5.63 -5.83
C GLY A 169 -1.06 -5.23 -5.22
N ASN A 170 -0.48 -6.09 -4.40
CA ASN A 170 0.83 -5.85 -3.79
C ASN A 170 1.97 -5.86 -4.82
N ILE A 171 1.93 -6.75 -5.81
CA ILE A 171 2.91 -6.72 -6.92
C ILE A 171 2.85 -5.40 -7.66
N ILE A 172 1.67 -4.86 -7.91
CA ILE A 172 1.49 -3.61 -8.62
C ILE A 172 1.92 -2.42 -7.75
N MET A 173 1.41 -2.32 -6.53
CA MET A 173 1.66 -1.16 -5.67
C MET A 173 3.07 -1.10 -5.11
N PHE A 174 3.67 -2.25 -4.82
CA PHE A 174 4.99 -2.36 -4.22
C PHE A 174 6.03 -3.01 -5.14
N ALA A 175 5.84 -2.88 -6.45
CA ALA A 175 6.72 -3.45 -7.47
C ALA A 175 8.22 -3.14 -7.28
N PRO A 176 8.64 -1.94 -6.82
CA PRO A 176 10.05 -1.65 -6.61
C PRO A 176 10.67 -2.39 -5.41
N THR A 177 9.87 -2.93 -4.49
CA THR A 177 10.37 -3.54 -3.26
C THR A 177 11.06 -4.88 -3.51
N ILE A 178 12.05 -5.19 -2.68
CA ILE A 178 12.78 -6.46 -2.80
C ILE A 178 11.89 -7.66 -2.47
N TRP A 179 10.98 -7.53 -1.50
CA TRP A 179 10.09 -8.63 -1.13
C TRP A 179 9.06 -8.94 -2.20
N VAL A 180 8.58 -7.95 -2.97
CA VAL A 180 7.72 -8.20 -4.13
C VAL A 180 8.52 -8.85 -5.26
N ARG A 181 9.65 -8.25 -5.63
CA ARG A 181 10.45 -8.70 -6.77
C ARG A 181 10.98 -10.12 -6.56
N MET A 182 11.56 -10.41 -5.41
CA MET A 182 12.19 -11.69 -5.16
C MET A 182 11.21 -12.77 -4.69
N VAL A 183 10.24 -12.44 -3.88
CA VAL A 183 9.35 -13.43 -3.26
C VAL A 183 8.03 -13.56 -4.01
N LEU A 184 7.22 -12.49 -4.05
CA LEU A 184 5.87 -12.58 -4.64
C LEU A 184 5.91 -12.88 -6.14
N MET A 185 6.73 -12.17 -6.91
CA MET A 185 6.82 -12.42 -8.35
C MET A 185 7.32 -13.84 -8.65
N THR A 186 8.37 -14.28 -7.96
CA THR A 186 8.91 -15.61 -8.17
C THR A 186 7.89 -16.69 -7.83
N HIS A 187 7.25 -16.57 -6.67
CA HIS A 187 6.26 -17.54 -6.23
C HIS A 187 5.06 -17.64 -7.20
N PHE A 188 4.43 -16.51 -7.53
CA PHE A 188 3.22 -16.53 -8.34
C PHE A 188 3.48 -16.85 -9.80
N PHE A 189 4.57 -16.38 -10.39
CA PHE A 189 4.93 -16.80 -11.75
C PHE A 189 5.45 -18.27 -11.80
N SER A 190 5.85 -18.82 -10.69
CA SER A 190 6.15 -20.26 -10.58
C SER A 190 4.90 -21.12 -10.67
N ILE A 191 3.80 -20.69 -10.05
CA ILE A 191 2.54 -21.44 -10.07
C ILE A 191 1.65 -21.13 -11.28
N LEU A 192 1.79 -19.96 -11.89
CA LEU A 192 1.12 -19.57 -13.13
C LEU A 192 2.00 -19.99 -14.33
N GLN A 193 1.96 -21.27 -14.68
CA GLN A 193 2.94 -21.84 -15.61
C GLN A 193 2.47 -21.86 -17.08
N SER A 194 1.16 -21.95 -17.33
CA SER A 194 0.64 -22.05 -18.68
C SER A 194 0.27 -20.68 -19.24
N GLN A 195 0.30 -20.56 -20.57
CA GLN A 195 -0.15 -19.35 -21.26
C GLN A 195 -1.59 -18.98 -20.90
N GLU A 196 -2.47 -19.98 -20.79
CA GLU A 196 -3.87 -19.79 -20.42
C GLU A 196 -4.00 -19.19 -19.01
N GLN A 197 -3.24 -19.70 -18.03
CA GLN A 197 -3.24 -19.18 -16.66
C GLN A 197 -2.72 -17.73 -16.60
N LEU A 198 -1.68 -17.42 -17.37
CA LEU A 198 -1.08 -16.09 -17.42
C LEU A 198 -1.97 -15.06 -18.13
N GLU A 199 -2.73 -15.47 -19.16
CA GLU A 199 -3.66 -14.60 -19.90
C GLU A 199 -4.90 -14.26 -19.11
N LYS A 200 -5.32 -15.15 -18.21
CA LYS A 200 -6.56 -14.97 -17.44
C LYS A 200 -6.52 -13.70 -16.62
N ALA A 201 -7.54 -12.85 -16.78
CA ALA A 201 -7.69 -11.67 -15.94
C ALA A 201 -8.01 -12.05 -14.50
N LEU A 202 -7.30 -11.45 -13.57
CA LEU A 202 -7.48 -11.64 -12.13
C LEU A 202 -7.88 -10.32 -11.48
N ASP A 203 -8.74 -10.40 -10.47
CA ASP A 203 -9.26 -9.23 -9.77
C ASP A 203 -8.39 -8.90 -8.56
N PHE A 204 -8.18 -7.62 -8.34
CA PHE A 204 -7.54 -7.10 -7.13
C PHE A 204 -8.19 -5.77 -6.73
N ASP A 205 -8.02 -5.38 -5.48
CA ASP A 205 -8.59 -4.16 -4.92
C ASP A 205 -7.48 -3.16 -4.56
N ILE A 206 -7.67 -1.90 -4.96
CA ILE A 206 -6.85 -0.78 -4.49
C ILE A 206 -7.79 0.32 -4.02
N TYR A 207 -7.72 0.66 -2.73
CA TYR A 207 -8.55 1.68 -2.11
C TYR A 207 -10.07 1.47 -2.30
N GLY A 208 -10.52 0.22 -2.24
CA GLY A 208 -11.93 -0.12 -2.40
C GLY A 208 -12.41 -0.19 -3.84
N VAL A 209 -11.53 0.02 -4.82
CA VAL A 209 -11.83 -0.09 -6.24
C VAL A 209 -11.26 -1.40 -6.78
N THR A 210 -12.11 -2.20 -7.41
CA THR A 210 -11.72 -3.48 -8.01
C THR A 210 -11.24 -3.29 -9.44
N TYR A 211 -10.06 -3.82 -9.74
CA TYR A 211 -9.46 -3.83 -11.07
C TYR A 211 -9.27 -5.28 -11.53
N SER A 212 -9.25 -5.48 -12.84
CA SER A 212 -9.04 -6.79 -13.44
C SER A 212 -7.92 -6.71 -14.47
N VAL A 213 -6.84 -7.46 -14.24
CA VAL A 213 -5.68 -7.45 -15.14
C VAL A 213 -5.13 -8.87 -15.34
N SER A 214 -4.57 -9.09 -16.54
CA SER A 214 -3.80 -10.30 -16.82
C SER A 214 -2.38 -10.16 -16.23
N PRO A 215 -1.82 -11.20 -15.60
CA PRO A 215 -0.40 -11.19 -15.19
C PRO A 215 0.58 -10.84 -16.31
N LEU A 216 0.23 -11.13 -17.57
CA LEU A 216 1.06 -10.78 -18.73
C LEU A 216 1.23 -9.28 -18.94
N ASP A 217 0.31 -8.47 -18.42
CA ASP A 217 0.35 -7.01 -18.55
C ASP A 217 1.15 -6.34 -17.44
N LEU A 218 1.64 -7.09 -16.47
CA LEU A 218 2.38 -6.54 -15.32
C LEU A 218 3.60 -5.69 -15.71
N PRO A 219 4.47 -6.09 -16.64
CA PRO A 219 5.59 -5.23 -17.03
C PRO A 219 5.16 -3.84 -17.49
N ALA A 220 4.14 -3.74 -18.36
CA ALA A 220 3.63 -2.47 -18.85
C ALA A 220 2.99 -1.63 -17.72
N ILE A 221 2.26 -2.26 -16.83
CA ILE A 221 1.62 -1.60 -15.67
C ILE A 221 2.68 -1.06 -14.71
N ILE A 222 3.67 -1.87 -14.38
CA ILE A 222 4.75 -1.49 -13.46
C ILE A 222 5.58 -0.34 -14.05
N GLN A 223 5.91 -0.41 -15.34
CA GLN A 223 6.61 0.67 -16.03
C GLN A 223 5.81 1.98 -15.94
N ARG A 224 4.52 1.94 -16.19
CA ARG A 224 3.67 3.13 -16.16
C ARG A 224 3.55 3.75 -14.77
N LEU A 225 3.43 2.92 -13.72
CA LEU A 225 3.26 3.40 -12.35
C LEU A 225 4.56 3.80 -11.67
N HIS A 226 5.63 3.08 -11.92
CA HIS A 226 6.89 3.21 -11.18
C HIS A 226 8.08 3.64 -12.04
N GLY A 227 7.96 3.56 -13.37
CA GLY A 227 9.04 3.83 -14.29
C GLY A 227 9.97 2.63 -14.48
N MET A 228 10.89 2.76 -15.44
CA MET A 228 11.85 1.70 -15.80
C MET A 228 12.79 1.31 -14.66
N ALA A 229 13.10 2.25 -13.77
CA ALA A 229 14.00 1.99 -12.65
C ALA A 229 13.54 0.83 -11.76
N ALA A 230 12.22 0.59 -11.65
CA ALA A 230 11.67 -0.51 -10.86
C ALA A 230 12.20 -1.89 -11.29
N PHE A 231 12.64 -2.03 -12.54
CA PHE A 231 13.18 -3.29 -13.06
C PHE A 231 14.69 -3.46 -12.80
N SER A 232 15.39 -2.42 -12.39
CA SER A 232 16.84 -2.41 -12.28
C SER A 232 17.38 -1.99 -10.90
N LEU A 233 16.49 -1.84 -9.91
CA LEU A 233 16.90 -1.42 -8.57
C LEU A 233 17.86 -2.44 -7.93
N HIS A 234 18.88 -1.91 -7.27
CA HIS A 234 19.86 -2.64 -6.49
C HIS A 234 20.33 -1.78 -5.31
N GLY A 235 21.15 -2.36 -4.42
CA GLY A 235 21.67 -1.59 -3.29
C GLY A 235 20.58 -1.13 -2.34
N TYR A 236 19.64 -2.00 -2.03
CA TYR A 236 18.58 -1.73 -1.05
C TYR A 236 19.19 -1.41 0.32
N SER A 237 18.54 -0.52 1.07
CA SER A 237 19.06 -0.09 2.36
C SER A 237 19.21 -1.28 3.33
N PRO A 238 20.24 -1.28 4.19
CA PRO A 238 20.39 -2.31 5.22
C PRO A 238 19.19 -2.40 6.16
N THR A 239 18.56 -1.30 6.48
CA THR A 239 17.34 -1.28 7.31
C THR A 239 16.22 -2.07 6.65
N GLU A 240 15.97 -1.85 5.37
CA GLU A 240 14.94 -2.59 4.62
C GLU A 240 15.30 -4.07 4.49
N LEU A 241 16.55 -4.39 4.13
CA LEU A 241 16.99 -5.79 4.02
C LEU A 241 16.82 -6.54 5.34
N ASN A 242 17.15 -5.91 6.46
CA ASN A 242 16.99 -6.52 7.78
C ASN A 242 15.52 -6.74 8.14
N ARG A 243 14.64 -5.79 7.83
CA ARG A 243 13.19 -5.91 8.05
C ARG A 243 12.61 -7.07 7.24
N VAL A 244 12.94 -7.15 5.97
CA VAL A 244 12.47 -8.24 5.09
C VAL A 244 13.00 -9.59 5.59
N GLY A 245 14.28 -9.68 5.91
CA GLY A 245 14.87 -10.90 6.45
C GLY A 245 14.19 -11.36 7.74
N ALA A 246 13.86 -10.45 8.63
CA ALA A 246 13.15 -10.76 9.88
C ALA A 246 11.72 -11.27 9.62
N CYS A 247 10.99 -10.66 8.68
CA CYS A 247 9.67 -11.13 8.27
C CYS A 247 9.71 -12.54 7.69
N LEU A 248 10.67 -12.82 6.80
CA LEU A 248 10.81 -14.14 6.20
C LEU A 248 11.10 -15.21 7.25
N ARG A 249 12.00 -14.94 8.18
CA ARG A 249 12.28 -15.86 9.29
C ARG A 249 11.07 -16.12 10.16
N LYS A 250 10.35 -15.09 10.52
CA LYS A 250 9.12 -15.17 11.35
C LYS A 250 8.05 -16.05 10.70
N LEU A 251 7.89 -15.97 9.38
CA LEU A 251 6.86 -16.68 8.63
C LEU A 251 7.32 -18.07 8.14
N GLY A 252 8.57 -18.42 8.33
CA GLY A 252 9.11 -19.68 7.80
C GLY A 252 9.27 -19.68 6.28
N VAL A 253 9.40 -18.50 5.68
CA VAL A 253 9.64 -18.34 4.24
C VAL A 253 11.13 -18.44 3.98
N PRO A 254 11.56 -19.11 2.89
CA PRO A 254 12.99 -19.21 2.54
C PRO A 254 13.67 -17.84 2.46
N PRO A 255 14.95 -17.72 2.81
CA PRO A 255 15.67 -16.46 2.75
C PRO A 255 15.83 -15.96 1.31
N LEU A 256 16.06 -14.65 1.15
CA LEU A 256 16.15 -14.00 -0.16
C LEU A 256 17.11 -14.71 -1.14
N ARG A 257 18.27 -15.18 -0.65
CA ARG A 257 19.24 -15.91 -1.50
C ARG A 257 18.66 -17.15 -2.17
N ALA A 258 17.74 -17.85 -1.48
CA ALA A 258 17.11 -19.07 -2.02
C ALA A 258 16.14 -18.75 -3.17
N TRP A 259 15.54 -17.56 -3.15
CA TRP A 259 14.61 -17.14 -4.20
C TRP A 259 15.29 -16.85 -5.53
N ARG A 260 16.57 -16.49 -5.52
CA ARG A 260 17.30 -16.21 -6.76
C ARG A 260 17.40 -17.45 -7.66
N HIS A 261 17.65 -18.62 -7.10
CA HIS A 261 17.68 -19.88 -7.87
C HIS A 261 16.32 -20.18 -8.48
N ARG A 262 15.26 -20.05 -7.69
CA ARG A 262 13.89 -20.27 -8.17
C ARG A 262 13.53 -19.29 -9.27
N ALA A 263 13.88 -18.04 -9.11
CA ALA A 263 13.61 -16.99 -10.08
C ALA A 263 14.30 -17.25 -11.42
N ARG A 264 15.52 -17.78 -11.44
CA ARG A 264 16.22 -18.15 -12.70
C ARG A 264 15.45 -19.21 -13.47
N ALA A 265 14.92 -20.21 -12.79
CA ALA A 265 14.13 -21.27 -13.42
C ALA A 265 12.80 -20.72 -13.96
N VAL A 266 12.12 -19.88 -13.18
CA VAL A 266 10.87 -19.21 -13.59
C VAL A 266 11.12 -18.34 -14.83
N ARG A 267 12.17 -17.53 -14.80
CA ARG A 267 12.58 -16.69 -15.93
C ARG A 267 12.80 -17.49 -17.20
N ALA A 268 13.55 -18.59 -17.10
CA ALA A 268 13.85 -19.44 -18.25
C ALA A 268 12.57 -20.03 -18.87
N LYS A 269 11.63 -20.49 -18.05
CA LYS A 269 10.34 -21.01 -18.54
C LYS A 269 9.50 -19.93 -19.22
N LEU A 270 9.44 -18.72 -18.67
CA LEU A 270 8.71 -17.62 -19.25
C LEU A 270 9.30 -17.20 -20.61
N ILE A 271 10.63 -17.08 -20.68
CA ILE A 271 11.31 -16.72 -21.94
C ILE A 271 11.08 -17.80 -23.01
N ALA A 272 11.11 -19.07 -22.64
CA ALA A 272 10.86 -20.18 -23.58
C ALA A 272 9.46 -20.16 -24.18
N GLN A 273 8.46 -19.61 -23.50
CA GLN A 273 7.10 -19.47 -24.00
C GLN A 273 6.98 -18.40 -25.10
N GLY A 274 7.91 -17.43 -25.15
CA GLY A 274 7.85 -16.32 -26.10
C GLY A 274 6.75 -15.30 -25.80
N GLY A 275 6.60 -14.32 -26.66
CA GLY A 275 5.54 -13.31 -26.56
C GLY A 275 5.58 -12.51 -25.27
N LYS A 276 4.41 -12.19 -24.72
CA LYS A 276 4.28 -11.44 -23.46
C LYS A 276 4.86 -12.17 -22.25
N ALA A 277 4.81 -13.50 -22.23
CA ALA A 277 5.42 -14.28 -21.16
C ALA A 277 6.95 -14.08 -21.15
N ALA A 278 7.60 -14.04 -22.31
CA ALA A 278 9.03 -13.75 -22.39
C ALA A 278 9.36 -12.34 -21.90
N ILE A 279 8.50 -11.37 -22.18
CA ILE A 279 8.63 -9.99 -21.65
C ILE A 279 8.57 -10.00 -20.11
N CYS A 280 7.63 -10.74 -19.54
CA CYS A 280 7.57 -10.90 -18.07
C CYS A 280 8.88 -11.49 -17.54
N GLY A 281 9.40 -12.53 -18.15
CA GLY A 281 10.67 -13.16 -17.74
C GLY A 281 11.84 -12.17 -17.81
N LYS A 282 11.96 -11.41 -18.88
CA LYS A 282 13.05 -10.46 -19.10
C LYS A 282 12.98 -9.26 -18.13
N TYR A 283 11.81 -8.64 -17.99
CA TYR A 283 11.66 -7.40 -17.21
C TYR A 283 11.55 -7.67 -15.71
N LEU A 284 10.74 -8.66 -15.31
CA LEU A 284 10.47 -8.91 -13.88
C LEU A 284 11.59 -9.69 -13.19
N PHE A 285 12.41 -10.44 -13.94
CA PHE A 285 13.42 -11.32 -13.38
C PHE A 285 14.86 -11.03 -13.85
N ASN A 286 15.09 -9.86 -14.43
CA ASN A 286 16.44 -9.46 -14.85
C ASN A 286 17.41 -9.40 -13.67
N TRP A 287 16.92 -9.11 -12.48
CA TRP A 287 17.71 -9.11 -11.24
C TRP A 287 18.31 -10.45 -10.88
N ALA A 288 17.72 -11.56 -11.35
CA ALA A 288 18.10 -12.92 -10.96
C ALA A 288 19.34 -13.44 -11.70
N VAL A 289 19.72 -12.83 -12.80
CA VAL A 289 20.84 -13.28 -13.66
C VAL A 289 22.05 -12.38 -13.51
N LYS A 290 23.24 -12.96 -13.68
CA LYS A 290 24.51 -12.21 -13.65
C LYS A 290 24.65 -11.30 -14.85
N THR A 291 24.45 -11.86 -16.06
CA THR A 291 24.49 -11.10 -17.30
C THR A 291 23.10 -10.52 -17.58
N LYS A 292 22.89 -9.29 -17.15
CA LYS A 292 21.61 -8.63 -17.30
C LYS A 292 21.37 -8.21 -18.73
N LEU A 293 20.14 -8.37 -19.18
CA LEU A 293 19.70 -7.83 -20.47
C LEU A 293 19.50 -6.32 -20.34
N LYS A 294 19.82 -5.59 -21.40
CA LYS A 294 19.45 -4.17 -21.49
C LYS A 294 17.95 -4.10 -21.74
N LEU A 295 17.22 -3.50 -20.81
CA LEU A 295 15.78 -3.33 -20.92
C LEU A 295 15.48 -1.98 -21.53
N THR A 296 14.61 -1.99 -22.53
CA THR A 296 14.12 -0.78 -23.18
C THR A 296 12.67 -0.51 -22.76
N PRO A 297 12.23 0.76 -22.76
CA PRO A 297 10.83 1.05 -22.42
C PRO A 297 9.85 0.29 -23.31
N LEU A 298 8.79 -0.22 -22.69
CA LEU A 298 7.71 -0.91 -23.36
C LEU A 298 6.78 0.13 -24.01
N VAL A 299 6.35 -0.14 -25.24
CA VAL A 299 5.52 0.78 -26.04
C VAL A 299 4.04 0.46 -25.89
N SER A 300 3.68 -0.75 -25.42
CA SER A 300 2.29 -1.17 -25.33
C SER A 300 1.50 -0.37 -24.27
N ALA A 301 0.26 0.00 -24.64
CA ALA A 301 -0.66 0.65 -23.70
C ALA A 301 -1.05 -0.31 -22.58
N SER A 302 -0.95 0.17 -21.33
CA SER A 302 -1.51 -0.53 -20.18
C SER A 302 -3.03 -0.36 -20.18
N LYS A 303 -3.76 -1.43 -19.87
CA LYS A 303 -5.21 -1.39 -19.68
C LYS A 303 -5.64 -0.84 -18.33
N LEU A 304 -4.70 -0.66 -17.42
CA LEU A 304 -4.96 -0.17 -16.07
C LEU A 304 -4.83 1.35 -16.05
N ASP A 305 -5.90 2.03 -15.65
CA ASP A 305 -5.91 3.46 -15.38
C ASP A 305 -6.25 3.66 -13.89
N LEU A 306 -5.31 4.23 -13.14
CA LEU A 306 -5.46 4.54 -11.73
C LEU A 306 -5.71 6.03 -11.46
N SER A 307 -5.80 6.85 -12.52
CA SER A 307 -6.05 8.30 -12.39
C SER A 307 -7.48 8.62 -11.97
#